data_3b3737d31fd378605444f40317163d98
#
_entry.id   3b3737d31fd378605444f40317163d98
#
_cell.length_a   1.000
_cell.length_b   1.000
_cell.length_c   1.000
_cell.angle_alpha   90.00
_cell.angle_beta   90.00
_cell.angle_gamma   90.00
#
_symmetry.space_group_name_H-M   'P 1'
#
loop_
_entity.id
_entity.type
_entity.pdbx_description
1 polymer ?
#
loop_
_entity_poly.entity_id
_entity_poly.type
_entity_poly.pdbx_seq_one_letter_code
_entity_poly.pdbx_strand_id
1 'polypeptide(L)' 'AYALLKEQLDEVLEQLTDREENVLRLRFGLDKNGEIRTLEQVGQVFGVTRERIRQIEAKALRKLRHPSRSKQLKDFLD' A
#
# COMPACT_ATOMS: atom_id res chain seq x y z
N ALA A 1 -10.65 13.59 12.51
CA ALA A 1 -10.03 13.84 11.19
C ALA A 1 -9.05 12.75 10.82
N TYR A 2 -8.10 12.44 11.69
CA TYR A 2 -7.10 11.41 11.41
C TYR A 2 -7.74 10.02 11.23
N ALA A 3 -8.71 9.68 12.08
CA ALA A 3 -9.37 8.38 11.99
C ALA A 3 -10.15 8.22 10.69
N LEU A 4 -10.83 9.29 10.25
CA LEU A 4 -11.55 9.28 8.98
C LEU A 4 -10.59 9.06 7.81
N LEU A 5 -9.45 9.76 7.83
CA LEU A 5 -8.45 9.61 6.77
C LEU A 5 -7.92 8.18 6.70
N LYS A 6 -7.71 7.54 7.86
CA LYS A 6 -7.26 6.17 7.91
C LYS A 6 -8.31 5.22 7.32
N GLU A 7 -9.58 5.42 7.66
CA GLU A 7 -10.66 4.60 7.12
C GLU A 7 -10.75 4.72 5.60
N GLN A 8 -10.61 5.92 5.06
CA GLN A 8 -10.61 6.13 3.62
C GLN A 8 -9.43 5.42 2.95
N LEU A 9 -8.26 5.48 3.56
CA LEU A 9 -7.11 4.78 3.05
C LEU A 9 -7.31 3.27 3.08
N ASP A 10 -7.87 2.74 4.17
CA ASP A 10 -8.15 1.31 4.26
C ASP A 10 -9.12 0.87 3.16
N GLU A 11 -10.16 1.64 2.88
CA GLU A 11 -11.10 1.33 1.81
C GLU A 11 -10.41 1.27 0.45
N VAL A 12 -9.51 2.21 0.18
CA VAL A 12 -8.78 2.25 -1.08
C VAL A 12 -7.86 1.03 -1.20
N LEU A 13 -7.16 0.69 -0.13
CA LEU A 13 -6.24 -0.44 -0.13
C LEU A 13 -6.97 -1.78 -0.29
N GLU A 14 -8.18 -1.89 0.22
CA GLU A 14 -8.98 -3.12 0.08
C GLU A 14 -9.35 -3.42 -1.38
N GLN A 15 -9.23 -2.46 -2.28
CA GLN A 15 -9.49 -2.67 -3.71
C GLN A 15 -8.33 -3.37 -4.41
N LEU A 16 -7.20 -3.53 -3.75
CA LEU A 16 -6.04 -4.24 -4.27
C LEU A 16 -6.14 -5.73 -3.98
N THR A 17 -5.29 -6.52 -4.64
CA THR A 17 -5.16 -7.92 -4.23
C THR A 17 -4.58 -7.98 -2.82
N ASP A 18 -4.77 -9.10 -2.13
CA ASP A 18 -4.26 -9.27 -0.77
C ASP A 18 -2.74 -9.05 -0.71
N ARG A 19 -2.01 -9.57 -1.68
CA ARG A 19 -0.56 -9.42 -1.72
C ARG A 19 -0.16 -7.95 -1.92
N GLU A 20 -0.81 -7.27 -2.86
CA GLU A 20 -0.55 -5.87 -3.12
C GLU A 20 -0.85 -5.01 -1.89
N GLU A 21 -1.98 -5.26 -1.26
CA GLU A 21 -2.37 -4.54 -0.07
C GLU A 21 -1.37 -4.75 1.06
N ASN A 22 -1.00 -6.00 1.32
CA ASN A 22 -0.08 -6.32 2.42
C ASN A 22 1.32 -5.78 2.16
N VAL A 23 1.78 -5.79 0.91
CA VAL A 23 3.05 -5.18 0.56
C VAL A 23 3.05 -3.69 0.89
N LEU A 24 2.01 -2.97 0.47
CA LEU A 24 1.93 -1.54 0.75
C LEU A 24 1.79 -1.25 2.25
N ARG A 25 1.00 -2.04 2.97
CA ARG A 25 0.83 -1.82 4.41
C ARG A 25 2.14 -2.00 5.18
N LEU A 26 2.91 -3.02 4.84
CA LEU A 26 4.21 -3.25 5.48
C LEU A 26 5.23 -2.19 5.05
N ARG A 27 5.23 -1.84 3.78
CA ARG A 27 6.21 -0.90 3.22
C ARG A 27 6.06 0.49 3.82
N PHE A 28 4.83 0.95 4.04
CA PHE A 28 4.55 2.30 4.50
C PHE A 28 4.12 2.38 5.96
N GLY A 29 4.28 1.31 6.70
CA GLY A 29 3.99 1.31 8.13
C GLY A 29 2.51 1.42 8.47
N LEU A 30 1.65 0.86 7.62
CA LEU A 30 0.20 0.91 7.82
C LEU A 30 -0.34 -0.32 8.54
N ASP A 31 0.54 -1.22 8.96
CA ASP A 31 0.18 -2.38 9.75
C ASP A 31 0.16 -2.04 11.25
N LYS A 32 -0.10 -3.05 12.08
CA LYS A 32 -0.21 -2.85 13.53
C LYS A 32 1.06 -2.30 14.16
N ASN A 33 2.22 -2.65 13.61
CA ASN A 33 3.51 -2.22 14.16
C ASN A 33 3.86 -0.79 13.76
N GLY A 34 3.28 -0.28 12.68
CA GLY A 34 3.51 1.09 12.24
C GLY A 34 4.93 1.38 11.78
N GLU A 35 5.71 0.36 11.41
CA GLU A 35 7.09 0.52 10.99
C GLU A 35 7.21 0.59 9.48
N ILE A 36 7.88 1.64 8.99
CA ILE A 36 8.25 1.73 7.58
C ILE A 36 9.38 0.75 7.32
N ARG A 37 9.21 -0.10 6.31
CA ARG A 37 10.18 -1.16 6.00
C ARG A 37 10.79 -0.95 4.62
N THR A 38 12.02 -1.43 4.45
CA THR A 38 12.68 -1.42 3.14
C THR A 38 12.07 -2.49 2.24
N LEU A 39 12.32 -2.35 0.93
CA LEU A 39 11.90 -3.37 -0.03
C LEU A 39 12.47 -4.75 0.32
N GLU A 40 13.72 -4.77 0.76
CA GLU A 40 14.37 -6.02 1.15
C GLU A 40 13.70 -6.67 2.36
N GLN A 41 13.36 -5.87 3.37
CA GLN A 41 12.68 -6.37 4.56
C GLN A 41 11.31 -6.96 4.20
N VAL A 42 10.56 -6.27 3.35
CA VAL A 42 9.26 -6.77 2.91
C VAL A 42 9.45 -8.05 2.09
N GLY A 43 10.48 -8.09 1.24
CA GLY A 43 10.80 -9.29 0.48
C GLY A 43 11.05 -10.49 1.39
N GLN A 44 11.76 -10.30 2.49
CA GLN A 44 12.02 -11.37 3.45
C GLN A 44 10.72 -11.90 4.08
N VAL A 45 9.77 -11.01 4.36
CA VAL A 45 8.47 -11.41 4.93
C VAL A 45 7.71 -12.33 3.97
N PHE A 46 7.73 -12.02 2.68
CA PHE A 46 6.97 -12.78 1.68
C PHE A 46 7.79 -13.88 1.00
N GLY A 47 9.09 -13.98 1.30
CA GLY A 47 9.94 -14.98 0.68
C GLY A 47 10.21 -14.71 -0.79
N VAL A 48 10.28 -13.45 -1.18
CA VAL A 48 10.55 -13.04 -2.56
C VAL A 48 11.67 -12.02 -2.59
N THR A 49 12.16 -11.73 -3.79
CA THR A 49 13.27 -10.80 -3.95
C THR A 49 12.83 -9.36 -3.76
N ARG A 50 13.78 -8.50 -3.44
CA ARG A 50 13.58 -7.04 -3.37
C ARG A 50 12.97 -6.52 -4.68
N GLU A 51 13.48 -6.97 -5.82
CA GLU A 51 12.99 -6.54 -7.13
C GLU A 51 11.54 -6.95 -7.34
N ARG A 52 11.16 -8.15 -6.88
CA ARG A 52 9.77 -8.59 -6.98
C ARG A 52 8.85 -7.69 -6.16
N ILE A 53 9.28 -7.31 -4.96
CA ILE A 53 8.50 -6.40 -4.12
C ILE A 53 8.37 -5.03 -4.81
N ARG A 54 9.44 -4.53 -5.42
CA ARG A 54 9.40 -3.26 -6.15
C ARG A 54 8.36 -3.33 -7.27
N GLN A 55 8.31 -4.44 -8.01
CA GLN A 55 7.33 -4.63 -9.08
C GLN A 55 5.91 -4.65 -8.54
N ILE A 56 5.69 -5.36 -7.44
CA ILE A 56 4.36 -5.44 -6.81
C ILE A 56 3.92 -4.05 -6.33
N GLU A 57 4.81 -3.32 -5.67
CA GLU A 57 4.54 -1.97 -5.19
C GLU A 57 4.19 -1.04 -6.36
N ALA A 58 4.98 -1.07 -7.43
CA ALA A 58 4.73 -0.23 -8.60
C ALA A 58 3.37 -0.53 -9.22
N LYS A 59 3.02 -1.80 -9.35
CA LYS A 59 1.73 -2.20 -9.90
C LYS A 59 0.57 -1.76 -9.00
N ALA A 60 0.73 -1.93 -7.69
CA ALA A 60 -0.28 -1.49 -6.73
C ALA A 60 -0.52 0.01 -6.81
N LEU A 61 0.57 0.79 -6.83
CA LEU A 61 0.46 2.24 -6.92
C LEU A 61 -0.19 2.69 -8.23
N ARG A 62 0.08 1.99 -9.35
CA ARG A 62 -0.60 2.30 -10.61
C ARG A 62 -2.09 2.06 -10.51
N LYS A 63 -2.51 0.99 -9.84
CA LYS A 63 -3.94 0.73 -9.63
C LYS A 63 -4.59 1.83 -8.82
N LEU A 64 -3.91 2.31 -7.79
CA LEU A 64 -4.44 3.37 -6.93
C LEU A 64 -4.52 4.70 -7.66
N ARG A 65 -3.70 4.91 -8.70
CA ARG A 65 -3.72 6.12 -9.52
C ARG A 65 -4.81 6.08 -10.60
N HIS A 66 -5.45 4.94 -10.81
CA HIS A 66 -6.52 4.84 -11.80
C HIS A 66 -7.66 5.80 -11.41
N PRO A 67 -8.22 6.56 -12.38
CA PRO A 67 -9.21 7.60 -12.06
C PRO A 67 -10.41 7.11 -11.26
N SER A 68 -10.85 5.87 -11.48
CA SER A 68 -11.99 5.33 -10.76
C SER A 68 -11.68 5.01 -9.29
N ARG A 69 -10.41 4.95 -8.93
CA ARG A 69 -9.96 4.61 -7.57
C ARG A 69 -9.25 5.74 -6.87
N SER A 70 -8.65 6.65 -7.63
CA SER A 70 -7.77 7.68 -7.09
C SER A 70 -8.50 8.91 -6.58
N LYS A 71 -9.81 9.02 -6.79
CA LYS A 71 -10.53 10.21 -6.39
C LYS A 71 -10.42 10.45 -4.88
N GLN A 72 -10.67 9.43 -4.09
CA GLN A 72 -10.55 9.52 -2.64
C GLN A 72 -9.10 9.74 -2.21
N LEU A 73 -8.18 9.03 -2.84
CA LEU A 73 -6.77 9.13 -2.52
C LEU A 73 -6.21 10.49 -2.91
N LYS A 74 -6.68 11.05 -4.02
CA LYS A 74 -6.27 12.38 -4.48
C LYS A 74 -6.69 13.44 -3.47
N ASP A 75 -7.91 13.38 -2.99
CA ASP A 75 -8.42 14.31 -1.97
C ASP A 75 -7.62 14.18 -0.68
N PHE A 76 -7.08 13.00 -0.43
CA PHE A 76 -6.29 12.69 0.74
C PHE A 76 -4.87 13.24 0.64
N LEU A 77 -4.27 13.12 -0.55
CA LEU A 77 -2.88 13.53 -0.77
C LEU A 77 -2.71 15.00 -1.12
N ASP A 78 -3.72 15.60 -1.70
CA ASP A 78 -3.73 17.01 -2.07
C ASP A 78 -4.26 17.86 -0.91
#